data_cc541847de129831d5988799bcbf6c1f
#
_entry.id   cc541847de129831d5988799bcbf6c1f
#
_cell.length_a   1.000
_cell.length_b   1.000
_cell.length_c   1.000
_cell.angle_alpha   90.00
_cell.angle_beta   90.00
_cell.angle_gamma   90.00
#
_symmetry.space_group_name_H-M   'P 1'
#
loop_
_entity.id
_entity.type
_entity.pdbx_description
1 polymer ?
#
loop_
_entity_poly.entity_id
_entity_poly.type
_entity_poly.pdbx_seq_one_letter_code
_entity_poly.pdbx_strand_id
1 'polypeptide(L)'
;QMGGGPSAWAIEEYARAGIPVYMTSSAATTINDELEKVEAMGIRIVGEEEVKGLRSKVESLELKDFDFELISRTFNDYGVSLDDLSAIAVAVFDHGNAPAGVSDRQFRFDYLDERIKSKNSLSAFAYLSNDVPNIMTRLQSVVDSAGELPCPLVVMDTAPAAVLGAGFDPFVAQRKQKIVCNVGNFHTLAFRLGAKGIEGVSAPHTGEIGLPNLASWIR
;
A
#
# COMPACT_ATOMS: atom_id res chain seq x y z
N GLN A 1 -0.98 7.31 -2.18
CA GLN A 1 0.27 6.89 -2.83
C GLN A 1 1.43 7.51 -2.10
N MET A 2 2.44 6.72 -1.83
CA MET A 2 3.66 7.24 -1.22
C MET A 2 4.63 7.57 -2.34
N GLY A 3 4.98 8.82 -2.48
CA GLY A 3 6.07 9.24 -3.34
C GLY A 3 7.36 8.53 -2.93
N GLY A 4 8.16 8.12 -3.90
CA GLY A 4 9.45 7.50 -3.66
C GLY A 4 9.49 5.99 -3.97
N GLY A 5 10.63 5.41 -3.71
CA GLY A 5 10.94 4.02 -4.02
C GLY A 5 11.72 3.85 -5.33
N PRO A 6 12.15 2.62 -5.65
CA PRO A 6 13.08 2.38 -6.76
C PRO A 6 12.57 2.86 -8.12
N SER A 7 11.27 2.71 -8.39
CA SER A 7 10.67 3.14 -9.66
C SER A 7 10.68 4.66 -9.81
N ALA A 8 10.31 5.40 -8.75
CA ALA A 8 10.34 6.85 -8.76
C ALA A 8 11.77 7.37 -8.94
N TRP A 9 12.75 6.80 -8.22
CA TRP A 9 14.17 7.17 -8.36
C TRP A 9 14.69 6.94 -9.78
N ALA A 10 14.36 5.81 -10.39
CA ALA A 10 14.76 5.54 -11.78
C ALA A 10 14.15 6.58 -12.74
N ILE A 11 12.87 6.91 -12.60
CA ILE A 11 12.21 7.92 -13.43
C ILE A 11 12.84 9.31 -13.25
N GLU A 12 13.14 9.70 -12.01
CA GLU A 12 13.83 10.95 -11.71
C GLU A 12 15.24 11.00 -12.37
N GLU A 13 15.98 9.88 -12.38
CA GLU A 13 17.28 9.81 -13.05
C GLU A 13 17.15 9.99 -14.56
N TYR A 14 16.13 9.40 -15.20
CA TYR A 14 15.84 9.62 -16.62
C TYR A 14 15.55 11.11 -16.90
N ALA A 15 14.72 11.74 -16.10
CA ALA A 15 14.41 13.16 -16.26
C ALA A 15 15.66 14.04 -16.07
N ARG A 16 16.48 13.77 -15.05
CA ARG A 16 17.77 14.47 -14.82
C ARG A 16 18.77 14.30 -15.96
N ALA A 17 18.75 13.15 -16.61
CA ALA A 17 19.59 12.88 -17.79
C ALA A 17 19.10 13.61 -19.06
N GLY A 18 18.02 14.39 -18.98
CA GLY A 18 17.42 15.11 -20.10
C GLY A 18 16.63 14.23 -21.06
N ILE A 19 16.31 13.01 -20.67
CA ILE A 19 15.45 12.11 -21.45
C ILE A 19 14.00 12.58 -21.24
N PRO A 20 13.23 12.86 -22.33
CA PRO A 20 11.84 13.28 -22.19
C PRO A 20 11.00 12.20 -21.50
N VAL A 21 10.39 12.55 -20.38
CA VAL A 21 9.48 11.70 -19.64
C VAL A 21 8.08 12.30 -19.67
N TYR A 22 7.10 11.49 -20.02
CA TYR A 22 5.69 11.83 -20.07
C TYR A 22 4.92 10.94 -19.09
N MET A 23 4.05 11.51 -18.28
CA MET A 23 3.26 10.77 -17.31
C MET A 23 1.83 11.25 -17.30
N THR A 24 0.87 10.35 -17.10
CA THR A 24 -0.49 10.76 -16.73
C THR A 24 -0.50 11.29 -15.30
N SER A 25 -1.50 12.07 -14.93
CA SER A 25 -1.63 12.60 -13.57
C SER A 25 -1.64 11.48 -12.52
N SER A 26 -2.31 10.36 -12.79
CA SER A 26 -2.33 9.20 -11.90
C SER A 26 -0.96 8.53 -11.76
N ALA A 27 -0.18 8.42 -12.83
CA ALA A 27 1.19 7.90 -12.78
C ALA A 27 2.12 8.87 -12.05
N ALA A 28 1.96 10.17 -12.24
CA ALA A 28 2.77 11.22 -11.63
C ALA A 28 2.66 11.22 -10.09
N THR A 29 1.49 10.90 -9.54
CA THR A 29 1.31 10.75 -8.08
C THR A 29 2.10 9.58 -7.47
N THR A 30 2.64 8.67 -8.29
CA THR A 30 3.63 7.66 -7.82
C THR A 30 4.94 8.32 -7.39
N ILE A 31 5.29 9.48 -7.96
CA ILE A 31 6.51 10.23 -7.63
C ILE A 31 6.22 11.20 -6.49
N ASN A 32 5.20 12.04 -6.65
CA ASN A 32 4.80 13.03 -5.65
C ASN A 32 3.33 13.37 -5.82
N ASP A 33 2.61 13.54 -4.69
CA ASP A 33 1.19 13.93 -4.71
C ASP A 33 0.97 15.36 -5.23
N GLU A 34 1.98 16.23 -5.11
CA GLU A 34 1.98 17.57 -5.66
C GLU A 34 2.51 17.54 -7.10
N LEU A 35 1.62 17.58 -8.08
CA LEU A 35 1.97 17.47 -9.51
C LEU A 35 2.95 18.56 -9.97
N GLU A 36 2.86 19.76 -9.41
CA GLU A 36 3.79 20.86 -9.69
C GLU A 36 5.24 20.50 -9.36
N LYS A 37 5.47 19.71 -8.32
CA LYS A 37 6.80 19.21 -7.98
C LYS A 37 7.31 18.19 -9.00
N VAL A 38 6.41 17.37 -9.53
CA VAL A 38 6.76 16.41 -10.60
C VAL A 38 7.13 17.15 -11.89
N GLU A 39 6.39 18.17 -12.27
CA GLU A 39 6.71 19.02 -13.42
C GLU A 39 8.04 19.77 -13.24
N ALA A 40 8.34 20.24 -12.03
CA ALA A 40 9.60 20.89 -11.71
C ALA A 40 10.84 19.95 -11.86
N MET A 41 10.63 18.63 -11.87
CA MET A 41 11.68 17.63 -12.19
C MET A 41 11.93 17.48 -13.69
N GLY A 42 11.19 18.21 -14.55
CA GLY A 42 11.28 18.11 -16.00
C GLY A 42 10.37 17.03 -16.61
N ILE A 43 9.49 16.43 -15.82
CA ILE A 43 8.50 15.46 -16.28
C ILE A 43 7.28 16.17 -16.81
N ARG A 44 6.78 15.77 -17.99
CA ARG A 44 5.60 16.37 -18.62
C ARG A 44 4.35 15.57 -18.23
N ILE A 45 3.40 16.25 -17.60
CA ILE A 45 2.10 15.65 -17.29
C ILE A 45 1.21 15.81 -18.51
N VAL A 46 0.64 14.70 -18.98
CA VAL A 46 -0.15 14.60 -20.21
C VAL A 46 -1.50 13.94 -19.94
N GLY A 47 -2.50 14.31 -20.72
CA GLY A 47 -3.81 13.68 -20.66
C GLY A 47 -3.85 12.32 -21.35
N GLU A 48 -4.86 11.50 -21.05
CA GLU A 48 -5.03 10.15 -21.60
C GLU A 48 -5.10 10.11 -23.15
N GLU A 49 -5.70 11.13 -23.77
CA GLU A 49 -5.77 11.22 -25.23
C GLU A 49 -4.40 11.54 -25.84
N GLU A 50 -3.60 12.36 -25.18
CA GLU A 50 -2.24 12.66 -25.62
C GLU A 50 -1.33 11.42 -25.50
N VAL A 51 -1.48 10.62 -24.45
CA VAL A 51 -0.78 9.34 -24.27
C VAL A 51 -1.00 8.43 -25.46
N LYS A 52 -2.23 8.30 -25.95
CA LYS A 52 -2.54 7.47 -27.14
C LYS A 52 -1.75 7.92 -28.37
N GLY A 53 -1.59 9.22 -28.54
CA GLY A 53 -0.80 9.79 -29.63
C GLY A 53 0.72 9.60 -29.47
N LEU A 54 1.21 9.49 -28.25
CA LEU A 54 2.62 9.30 -27.94
C LEU A 54 3.07 7.84 -28.06
N ARG A 55 2.19 6.87 -27.77
CA ARG A 55 2.51 5.42 -27.71
C ARG A 55 3.23 4.86 -28.93
N SER A 56 3.03 5.46 -30.10
CA SER A 56 3.72 5.05 -31.34
C SER A 56 5.13 5.66 -31.49
N LYS A 57 5.54 6.57 -30.62
CA LYS A 57 6.76 7.37 -30.75
C LYS A 57 7.71 7.23 -29.56
N VAL A 58 7.22 6.70 -28.45
CA VAL A 58 7.97 6.55 -27.20
C VAL A 58 7.77 5.16 -26.62
N GLU A 59 8.73 4.69 -25.84
CA GLU A 59 8.55 3.51 -25.02
C GLU A 59 7.47 3.78 -23.97
N SER A 60 6.52 2.86 -23.82
CA SER A 60 5.41 2.98 -22.89
C SER A 60 5.50 1.92 -21.81
N LEU A 61 5.46 2.35 -20.55
CA LEU A 61 5.41 1.48 -19.39
C LEU A 61 4.12 1.74 -18.63
N GLU A 62 3.34 0.71 -18.39
CA GLU A 62 2.20 0.76 -17.49
C GLU A 62 2.65 0.30 -16.09
N LEU A 63 2.55 1.20 -15.11
CA LEU A 63 2.84 0.90 -13.72
C LEU A 63 1.59 0.34 -13.05
N LYS A 64 1.66 -0.91 -12.60
CA LYS A 64 0.58 -1.59 -11.88
C LYS A 64 1.03 -1.93 -10.47
N ASP A 65 0.19 -1.65 -9.48
CA ASP A 65 0.40 -2.13 -8.11
C ASP A 65 0.04 -3.63 -8.00
N PHE A 66 -0.84 -4.12 -8.87
CA PHE A 66 -1.23 -5.52 -8.93
C PHE A 66 -1.57 -5.93 -10.37
N ASP A 67 -0.88 -6.92 -10.91
CA ASP A 67 -1.10 -7.48 -12.25
C ASP A 67 -1.42 -8.97 -12.12
N PHE A 68 -2.72 -9.28 -12.00
CA PHE A 68 -3.17 -10.67 -11.83
C PHE A 68 -2.89 -11.52 -13.05
N GLU A 69 -2.98 -10.97 -14.25
CA GLU A 69 -2.70 -11.72 -15.48
C GLU A 69 -1.24 -12.19 -15.54
N LEU A 70 -0.31 -11.28 -15.23
CA LEU A 70 1.11 -11.62 -15.16
C LEU A 70 1.40 -12.66 -14.09
N ILE A 71 0.79 -12.50 -12.90
CA ILE A 71 0.93 -13.43 -11.78
C ILE A 71 0.39 -14.81 -12.18
N SER A 72 -0.83 -14.87 -12.70
CA SER A 72 -1.47 -16.12 -13.10
C SER A 72 -0.67 -16.85 -14.17
N ARG A 73 -0.20 -16.13 -15.20
CA ARG A 73 0.67 -16.70 -16.22
C ARG A 73 1.95 -17.27 -15.62
N THR A 74 2.59 -16.51 -14.72
CA THR A 74 3.82 -16.96 -14.05
C THR A 74 3.60 -18.23 -13.23
N PHE A 75 2.51 -18.32 -12.47
CA PHE A 75 2.17 -19.54 -11.73
C PHE A 75 1.89 -20.73 -12.67
N ASN A 76 1.18 -20.49 -13.77
CA ASN A 76 0.93 -21.52 -14.78
C ASN A 76 2.21 -22.05 -15.42
N ASP A 77 3.22 -21.21 -15.66
CA ASP A 77 4.54 -21.61 -16.15
C ASP A 77 5.26 -22.56 -15.19
N TYR A 78 4.95 -22.47 -13.89
CA TYR A 78 5.41 -23.42 -12.85
C TYR A 78 4.42 -24.58 -12.59
N GLY A 79 3.40 -24.74 -13.41
CA GLY A 79 2.42 -25.82 -13.31
C GLY A 79 1.37 -25.64 -12.19
N VAL A 80 1.17 -24.42 -11.73
CA VAL A 80 0.16 -24.08 -10.71
C VAL A 80 -0.94 -23.26 -11.36
N SER A 81 -2.16 -23.83 -11.48
CA SER A 81 -3.34 -23.09 -11.93
C SER A 81 -3.91 -22.23 -10.80
N LEU A 82 -4.36 -21.02 -11.17
CA LEU A 82 -5.10 -20.10 -10.30
C LEU A 82 -6.60 -19.99 -10.71
N ASP A 83 -7.12 -20.96 -11.48
CA ASP A 83 -8.48 -20.88 -12.04
C ASP A 83 -9.58 -21.17 -10.99
N ASP A 84 -9.24 -21.86 -9.90
CA ASP A 84 -10.17 -22.31 -8.85
C ASP A 84 -10.10 -21.46 -7.57
N LEU A 85 -9.56 -20.26 -7.66
CA LEU A 85 -9.46 -19.37 -6.50
C LEU A 85 -10.85 -18.94 -5.99
N SER A 86 -11.08 -19.10 -4.70
CA SER A 86 -12.30 -18.62 -4.04
C SER A 86 -12.25 -17.11 -3.73
N ALA A 87 -11.07 -16.55 -3.54
CA ALA A 87 -10.82 -15.14 -3.32
C ALA A 87 -9.35 -14.81 -3.55
N ILE A 88 -9.08 -13.54 -3.84
CA ILE A 88 -7.73 -12.97 -3.90
C ILE A 88 -7.60 -11.95 -2.78
N ALA A 89 -6.50 -12.02 -2.03
CA ALA A 89 -6.17 -11.04 -1.01
C ALA A 89 -4.84 -10.36 -1.35
N VAL A 90 -4.85 -9.03 -1.40
CA VAL A 90 -3.65 -8.23 -1.69
C VAL A 90 -3.39 -7.28 -0.54
N ALA A 91 -2.16 -7.32 -0.02
CA ALA A 91 -1.70 -6.37 0.98
C ALA A 91 -0.65 -5.45 0.38
N VAL A 92 -0.91 -4.14 0.42
CA VAL A 92 0.06 -3.10 0.04
C VAL A 92 0.17 -2.08 1.15
N PHE A 93 1.30 -1.41 1.23
CA PHE A 93 1.48 -0.36 2.21
C PHE A 93 0.63 0.86 1.84
N ASP A 94 -0.36 1.18 2.66
CA ASP A 94 -1.24 2.32 2.48
C ASP A 94 -1.72 2.85 3.83
N HIS A 95 -1.27 4.02 4.22
CA HIS A 95 -1.72 4.68 5.45
C HIS A 95 -2.74 5.79 5.21
N GLY A 96 -3.24 5.88 3.99
CA GLY A 96 -4.14 6.92 3.55
C GLY A 96 -3.41 8.19 3.09
N ASN A 97 -4.09 8.97 2.25
CA ASN A 97 -3.64 10.26 1.75
C ASN A 97 -4.20 11.37 2.63
N ALA A 98 -3.32 12.05 3.37
CA ALA A 98 -3.72 13.15 4.25
C ALA A 98 -4.13 14.38 3.44
N PRO A 99 -5.17 15.11 3.85
CA PRO A 99 -5.51 16.41 3.26
C PRO A 99 -4.34 17.40 3.40
N ALA A 100 -4.28 18.37 2.49
CA ALA A 100 -3.27 19.43 2.51
C ALA A 100 -3.23 20.13 3.88
N GLY A 101 -2.02 20.23 4.45
CA GLY A 101 -1.78 20.86 5.76
C GLY A 101 -2.02 19.96 6.97
N VAL A 102 -2.41 18.70 6.78
CA VAL A 102 -2.51 17.69 7.84
C VAL A 102 -1.27 16.80 7.81
N SER A 103 -0.70 16.53 8.98
CA SER A 103 0.42 15.57 9.08
C SER A 103 -0.06 14.16 8.75
N ASP A 104 0.64 13.46 7.85
CA ASP A 104 0.36 12.06 7.48
C ASP A 104 0.29 11.16 8.71
N ARG A 105 1.17 11.39 9.68
CA ARG A 105 1.20 10.64 10.93
C ARG A 105 -0.06 10.87 11.76
N GLN A 106 -0.48 12.12 11.93
CA GLN A 106 -1.69 12.46 12.68
C GLN A 106 -2.91 11.86 11.97
N PHE A 107 -3.02 12.07 10.66
CA PHE A 107 -4.10 11.53 9.85
C PHE A 107 -4.22 10.01 9.96
N ARG A 108 -3.08 9.30 9.90
CA ARG A 108 -3.03 7.84 10.06
C ARG A 108 -3.58 7.41 11.43
N PHE A 109 -3.16 8.06 12.52
CA PHE A 109 -3.64 7.71 13.85
C PHE A 109 -5.13 8.01 14.03
N ASP A 110 -5.60 9.13 13.52
CA ASP A 110 -7.02 9.51 13.56
C ASP A 110 -7.87 8.47 12.81
N TYR A 111 -7.41 8.04 11.64
CA TYR A 111 -8.05 6.99 10.86
C TYR A 111 -8.08 5.64 11.60
N LEU A 112 -6.95 5.21 12.17
CA LEU A 112 -6.89 3.97 12.95
C LEU A 112 -7.82 4.01 14.15
N ASP A 113 -7.85 5.12 14.88
CA ASP A 113 -8.72 5.33 16.04
C ASP A 113 -10.20 5.28 15.66
N GLU A 114 -10.59 5.96 14.58
CA GLU A 114 -11.95 5.94 14.06
C GLU A 114 -12.40 4.52 13.66
N ARG A 115 -11.53 3.79 12.94
CA ARG A 115 -11.82 2.40 12.54
C ARG A 115 -11.97 1.48 13.75
N ILE A 116 -11.09 1.59 14.74
CA ILE A 116 -11.13 0.78 15.96
C ILE A 116 -12.40 1.12 16.77
N LYS A 117 -12.78 2.39 16.88
CA LYS A 117 -14.03 2.80 17.55
C LYS A 117 -15.26 2.28 16.84
N SER A 118 -15.27 2.25 15.54
CA SER A 118 -16.38 1.73 14.73
C SER A 118 -16.50 0.20 14.84
N LYS A 119 -15.39 -0.51 14.67
CA LYS A 119 -15.33 -1.98 14.77
C LYS A 119 -13.97 -2.39 15.30
N ASN A 120 -13.94 -2.78 16.58
CA ASN A 120 -12.72 -3.17 17.27
C ASN A 120 -12.22 -4.57 16.83
N SER A 121 -11.76 -4.67 15.60
CA SER A 121 -11.22 -5.89 14.99
C SER A 121 -10.21 -5.55 13.91
N LEU A 122 -9.14 -6.35 13.79
CA LEU A 122 -8.17 -6.22 12.69
C LEU A 122 -8.82 -6.39 11.32
N SER A 123 -9.85 -7.22 11.19
CA SER A 123 -10.60 -7.37 9.94
C SER A 123 -11.35 -6.11 9.50
N ALA A 124 -11.49 -5.11 10.37
CA ALA A 124 -12.06 -3.81 9.99
C ALA A 124 -11.19 -3.02 9.01
N PHE A 125 -9.91 -3.37 8.89
CA PHE A 125 -8.97 -2.75 7.96
C PHE A 125 -8.87 -3.47 6.61
N ALA A 126 -9.63 -4.56 6.42
CA ALA A 126 -9.76 -5.25 5.15
C ALA A 126 -10.99 -4.73 4.40
N TYR A 127 -10.84 -4.50 3.10
CA TYR A 127 -11.89 -3.97 2.23
C TYR A 127 -12.12 -4.89 1.04
N LEU A 128 -13.37 -5.09 0.69
CA LEU A 128 -13.71 -5.57 -0.66
C LEU A 128 -13.42 -4.46 -1.68
N SER A 129 -13.16 -4.83 -2.92
CA SER A 129 -12.81 -3.90 -3.99
C SER A 129 -13.76 -2.70 -4.11
N ASN A 130 -15.06 -2.91 -3.86
CA ASN A 130 -16.08 -1.85 -3.95
C ASN A 130 -16.21 -0.98 -2.69
N ASP A 131 -15.53 -1.34 -1.60
CA ASP A 131 -15.68 -0.71 -0.28
C ASP A 131 -14.42 0.06 0.16
N VAL A 132 -13.42 0.17 -0.74
CA VAL A 132 -12.16 0.85 -0.43
C VAL A 132 -12.40 2.35 -0.22
N PRO A 133 -12.03 2.92 0.94
CA PRO A 133 -12.16 4.35 1.16
C PRO A 133 -11.31 5.16 0.18
N ASN A 134 -11.83 6.29 -0.31
CA ASN A 134 -11.12 7.15 -1.27
C ASN A 134 -9.77 7.67 -0.75
N ILE A 135 -9.60 7.76 0.58
CA ILE A 135 -8.34 8.15 1.19
C ILE A 135 -7.25 7.07 1.07
N MET A 136 -7.63 5.82 0.83
CA MET A 136 -6.71 4.70 0.63
C MET A 136 -6.33 4.59 -0.84
N THR A 137 -5.52 5.55 -1.29
CA THR A 137 -5.22 5.75 -2.72
C THR A 137 -4.43 4.59 -3.33
N ARG A 138 -3.59 3.93 -2.55
CA ARG A 138 -2.82 2.80 -3.04
C ARG A 138 -3.63 1.50 -3.06
N LEU A 139 -4.50 1.28 -2.08
CA LEU A 139 -5.47 0.18 -2.14
C LEU A 139 -6.40 0.35 -3.33
N GLN A 140 -6.84 1.59 -3.61
CA GLN A 140 -7.63 1.89 -4.80
C GLN A 140 -6.85 1.60 -6.09
N SER A 141 -5.57 1.97 -6.16
CA SER A 141 -4.70 1.65 -7.31
C SER A 141 -4.54 0.14 -7.55
N VAL A 142 -4.49 -0.66 -6.49
CA VAL A 142 -4.51 -2.13 -6.60
C VAL A 142 -5.81 -2.61 -7.24
N VAL A 143 -6.96 -2.09 -6.78
CA VAL A 143 -8.27 -2.44 -7.35
C VAL A 143 -8.35 -2.04 -8.82
N ASP A 144 -7.95 -0.81 -9.15
CA ASP A 144 -8.01 -0.28 -10.51
C ASP A 144 -7.08 -1.06 -11.47
N SER A 145 -5.91 -1.48 -10.99
CA SER A 145 -4.94 -2.23 -11.80
C SER A 145 -5.21 -3.73 -11.89
N ALA A 146 -6.07 -4.27 -11.02
CA ALA A 146 -6.42 -5.69 -11.01
C ALA A 146 -7.18 -6.16 -12.26
N GLY A 147 -7.94 -5.25 -12.90
CA GLY A 147 -8.81 -5.60 -14.03
C GLY A 147 -9.96 -6.52 -13.65
N GLU A 148 -10.40 -7.33 -14.58
CA GLU A 148 -11.43 -8.35 -14.33
C GLU A 148 -10.82 -9.56 -13.65
N LEU A 149 -11.34 -9.90 -12.47
CA LEU A 149 -10.87 -11.03 -11.67
C LEU A 149 -11.92 -12.17 -11.64
N PRO A 150 -11.48 -13.44 -11.57
CA PRO A 150 -12.39 -14.59 -11.52
C PRO A 150 -13.13 -14.74 -10.17
N CYS A 151 -12.70 -14.03 -9.15
CA CYS A 151 -13.21 -14.14 -7.78
C CYS A 151 -13.10 -12.81 -7.04
N PRO A 152 -13.74 -12.66 -5.86
CA PRO A 152 -13.67 -11.44 -5.07
C PRO A 152 -12.25 -11.04 -4.69
N LEU A 153 -11.96 -9.73 -4.76
CA LEU A 153 -10.70 -9.12 -4.30
C LEU A 153 -10.90 -8.47 -2.95
N VAL A 154 -10.01 -8.82 -2.01
CA VAL A 154 -9.88 -8.18 -0.70
C VAL A 154 -8.54 -7.45 -0.66
N VAL A 155 -8.54 -6.20 -0.25
CA VAL A 155 -7.33 -5.39 -0.11
C VAL A 155 -7.16 -4.90 1.33
N MET A 156 -5.91 -4.75 1.77
CA MET A 156 -5.60 -4.34 3.14
C MET A 156 -4.23 -3.65 3.21
N ASP A 157 -4.06 -2.71 4.15
CA ASP A 157 -2.70 -2.21 4.46
C ASP A 157 -1.84 -3.34 5.05
N THR A 158 -0.57 -3.37 4.65
CA THR A 158 0.38 -4.43 5.01
C THR A 158 0.55 -4.65 6.50
N ALA A 159 0.54 -3.58 7.30
CA ALA A 159 0.81 -3.70 8.73
C ALA A 159 -0.33 -4.38 9.50
N PRO A 160 -1.60 -3.96 9.39
CA PRO A 160 -2.72 -4.70 9.98
C PRO A 160 -2.89 -6.10 9.34
N ALA A 161 -2.57 -6.29 8.05
CA ALA A 161 -2.61 -7.60 7.41
C ALA A 161 -1.60 -8.58 8.04
N ALA A 162 -0.36 -8.12 8.26
CA ALA A 162 0.68 -8.94 8.91
C ALA A 162 0.28 -9.34 10.34
N VAL A 163 -0.29 -8.40 11.10
CA VAL A 163 -0.75 -8.66 12.48
C VAL A 163 -1.95 -9.62 12.49
N LEU A 164 -2.88 -9.46 11.55
CA LEU A 164 -4.00 -10.39 11.38
C LEU A 164 -3.50 -11.79 11.03
N GLY A 165 -2.60 -11.90 10.07
CA GLY A 165 -1.98 -13.17 9.66
C GLY A 165 -1.23 -13.86 10.80
N ALA A 166 -0.44 -13.11 11.56
CA ALA A 166 0.25 -13.63 12.74
C ALA A 166 -0.73 -14.19 13.79
N GLY A 167 -1.95 -13.68 13.84
CA GLY A 167 -3.00 -14.16 14.73
C GLY A 167 -3.43 -15.61 14.47
N PHE A 168 -3.20 -16.13 13.27
CA PHE A 168 -3.49 -17.53 12.89
C PHE A 168 -2.38 -18.51 13.27
N ASP A 169 -1.20 -18.02 13.63
CA ASP A 169 -0.14 -18.89 14.16
C ASP A 169 -0.61 -19.52 15.49
N PRO A 170 -0.50 -20.85 15.68
CA PRO A 170 -0.98 -21.53 16.88
C PRO A 170 -0.36 -21.01 18.18
N PHE A 171 0.93 -20.63 18.15
CA PHE A 171 1.62 -20.07 19.32
C PHE A 171 1.07 -18.67 19.67
N VAL A 172 0.76 -17.86 18.68
CA VAL A 172 0.19 -16.51 18.85
C VAL A 172 -1.29 -16.62 19.23
N ALA A 173 -2.06 -17.49 18.56
CA ALA A 173 -3.50 -17.66 18.75
C ALA A 173 -3.86 -18.02 20.21
N GLN A 174 -3.07 -18.90 20.86
CA GLN A 174 -3.34 -19.34 22.24
C GLN A 174 -3.13 -18.23 23.30
N ARG A 175 -2.48 -17.11 22.95
CA ARG A 175 -2.23 -16.02 23.89
C ARG A 175 -3.45 -15.11 24.00
N LYS A 176 -4.02 -15.01 25.22
CA LYS A 176 -5.18 -14.13 25.49
C LYS A 176 -4.83 -12.65 25.40
N GLN A 177 -3.61 -12.29 25.81
CA GLN A 177 -3.05 -10.94 25.68
C GLN A 177 -1.70 -11.07 24.95
N LYS A 178 -1.49 -10.20 23.98
CA LYS A 178 -0.30 -10.22 23.14
C LYS A 178 -0.01 -8.85 22.54
N ILE A 179 1.25 -8.59 22.29
CA ILE A 179 1.68 -7.51 21.40
C ILE A 179 2.20 -8.19 20.14
N VAL A 180 1.67 -7.82 19.00
CA VAL A 180 2.13 -8.26 17.68
C VAL A 180 2.68 -7.06 16.95
N CYS A 181 3.92 -7.17 16.50
CA CYS A 181 4.65 -6.08 15.90
C CYS A 181 5.09 -6.46 14.49
N ASN A 182 4.76 -5.61 13.53
CA ASN A 182 5.33 -5.65 12.18
C ASN A 182 6.47 -4.64 12.10
N VAL A 183 7.70 -5.14 11.96
CA VAL A 183 8.91 -4.30 11.82
C VAL A 183 9.25 -4.22 10.34
N GLY A 184 8.79 -3.16 9.70
CA GLY A 184 9.08 -2.87 8.29
C GLY A 184 10.33 -2.00 8.12
N ASN A 185 10.74 -1.78 6.88
CA ASN A 185 11.94 -0.99 6.54
C ASN A 185 11.80 0.48 6.95
N PHE A 186 10.62 1.06 6.81
CA PHE A 186 10.37 2.48 7.10
C PHE A 186 9.44 2.67 8.28
N HIS A 187 8.46 1.77 8.48
CA HIS A 187 7.46 1.88 9.53
C HIS A 187 7.39 0.60 10.35
N THR A 188 7.36 0.79 11.65
CA THR A 188 7.06 -0.27 12.61
C THR A 188 5.65 -0.01 13.14
N LEU A 189 4.79 -1.03 13.13
CA LEU A 189 3.46 -0.94 13.69
C LEU A 189 3.25 -2.08 14.68
N ALA A 190 2.87 -1.74 15.91
CA ALA A 190 2.56 -2.70 16.96
C ALA A 190 1.10 -2.58 17.39
N PHE A 191 0.44 -3.72 17.50
CA PHE A 191 -0.90 -3.85 18.07
C PHE A 191 -0.84 -4.60 19.39
N ARG A 192 -1.40 -4.01 20.42
CA ARG A 192 -1.73 -4.70 21.67
C ARG A 192 -3.12 -5.28 21.51
N LEU A 193 -3.20 -6.61 21.57
CA LEU A 193 -4.44 -7.38 21.43
C LEU A 193 -4.78 -8.06 22.76
N GLY A 194 -6.04 -7.97 23.16
CA GLY A 194 -6.54 -8.54 24.39
C GLY A 194 -7.98 -9.02 24.27
N ALA A 195 -8.63 -9.20 25.41
CA ALA A 195 -9.99 -9.75 25.47
C ALA A 195 -11.03 -8.84 24.77
N LYS A 196 -10.75 -7.56 24.67
CA LYS A 196 -11.65 -6.58 24.04
C LYS A 196 -11.31 -6.30 22.58
N GLY A 197 -10.41 -7.07 21.97
CA GLY A 197 -9.89 -6.84 20.62
C GLY A 197 -8.60 -6.02 20.64
N ILE A 198 -8.53 -4.93 19.87
CA ILE A 198 -7.40 -4.02 19.83
C ILE A 198 -7.47 -3.10 21.05
N GLU A 199 -6.45 -3.17 21.91
CA GLU A 199 -6.36 -2.38 23.15
C GLU A 199 -5.35 -1.23 23.04
N GLY A 200 -4.52 -1.23 22.00
CA GLY A 200 -3.55 -0.18 21.74
C GLY A 200 -2.86 -0.37 20.40
N VAL A 201 -2.44 0.74 19.81
CA VAL A 201 -1.65 0.79 18.57
C VAL A 201 -0.50 1.76 18.75
N SER A 202 0.67 1.41 18.24
CA SER A 202 1.82 2.30 18.19
C SER A 202 2.54 2.14 16.85
N ALA A 203 2.94 3.26 16.25
CA ALA A 203 3.50 3.32 14.89
C ALA A 203 4.70 4.27 14.81
N PRO A 204 5.84 3.92 15.38
CA PRO A 204 7.06 4.72 15.21
C PRO A 204 7.70 4.50 13.83
N HIS A 205 8.53 5.47 13.41
CA HIS A 205 9.40 5.30 12.26
C HIS A 205 10.52 4.32 12.57
N THR A 206 10.74 3.29 11.75
CA THR A 206 11.72 2.22 12.04
C THR A 206 13.14 2.77 12.20
N GLY A 207 13.54 3.77 11.39
CA GLY A 207 14.86 4.39 11.47
C GLY A 207 15.13 5.18 12.76
N GLU A 208 14.08 5.51 13.51
CA GLU A 208 14.19 6.20 14.82
C GLU A 208 14.30 5.20 15.98
N ILE A 209 14.03 3.91 15.72
CA ILE A 209 14.10 2.86 16.74
C ILE A 209 15.39 2.07 16.56
N GLY A 210 16.42 2.39 17.33
CA GLY A 210 17.58 1.50 17.43
C GLY A 210 17.17 0.14 18.03
N LEU A 211 17.78 -0.95 17.57
CA LEU A 211 17.52 -2.31 18.11
C LEU A 211 17.50 -2.40 19.63
N PRO A 212 18.41 -1.72 20.38
CA PRO A 212 18.35 -1.70 21.85
C PRO A 212 17.08 -1.08 22.41
N ASN A 213 16.49 -0.13 21.70
CA ASN A 213 15.32 0.62 22.15
C ASN A 213 14.01 -0.08 21.78
N LEU A 214 14.02 -0.98 20.79
CA LEU A 214 12.84 -1.71 20.36
C LEU A 214 12.21 -2.51 21.52
N ALA A 215 13.02 -3.20 22.30
CA ALA A 215 12.55 -3.98 23.44
C ALA A 215 11.98 -3.10 24.59
N SER A 216 12.51 -1.91 24.78
CA SER A 216 11.99 -0.96 25.78
C SER A 216 10.72 -0.27 25.31
N TRP A 217 10.59 -0.08 24.00
CA TRP A 217 9.41 0.54 23.40
C TRP A 217 8.18 -0.38 23.36
N ILE A 218 8.40 -1.69 23.26
CA ILE A 218 7.32 -2.70 23.25
C ILE A 218 6.80 -3.00 24.68
N ARG A 219 7.54 -2.70 25.73
CA ARG A 219 7.16 -2.91 27.14
C ARG A 219 6.19 -1.85 27.64
#